data_a65b986dcfa855924599e9027033a379
#
_entry.id   a65b986dcfa855924599e9027033a379
#
_cell.length_a   1.000
_cell.length_b   1.000
_cell.length_c   1.000
_cell.angle_alpha   90.00
_cell.angle_beta   90.00
_cell.angle_gamma   90.00
#
_symmetry.space_group_name_H-M   'P 1'
#
loop_
_entity.id
_entity.type
_entity.pdbx_description
1 polymer ?
#
loop_
_entity_poly.entity_id
_entity_poly.type
_entity_poly.pdbx_seq_one_letter_code
_entity_poly.pdbx_strand_id
1 'polypeptide(L)'
;VVDKNVLKNFEAFVAQHLSDPNFTIDSLTEMMHMGRTKLYGKVKELTGETPNKYIMRQRMMKAAELLLTGDYNVTDVCYKVGLEDISYFNKCFKSYYGVSPSKYGK
;
A
#
# COMPACT_ATOMS: atom_id res chain seq x y z
N VAL A 1 22.21 -12.03 -1.21
CA VAL A 1 21.42 -13.00 -0.44
C VAL A 1 20.66 -12.30 0.66
N VAL A 2 21.37 -11.50 1.48
CA VAL A 2 20.75 -10.76 2.58
C VAL A 2 19.72 -9.76 2.03
N ASP A 3 20.05 -9.08 0.94
CA ASP A 3 19.16 -8.08 0.33
C ASP A 3 17.90 -8.71 -0.26
N LYS A 4 18.00 -9.91 -0.81
CA LYS A 4 16.84 -10.65 -1.30
C LYS A 4 15.90 -10.99 -0.15
N ASN A 5 16.43 -11.39 0.99
CA ASN A 5 15.61 -11.71 2.15
C ASN A 5 14.93 -10.46 2.71
N VAL A 6 15.62 -9.34 2.74
CA VAL A 6 15.05 -8.07 3.19
C VAL A 6 13.87 -7.67 2.31
N LEU A 7 14.07 -7.69 0.99
CA LEU A 7 13.00 -7.33 0.06
C LEU A 7 11.82 -8.29 0.16
N LYS A 8 12.09 -9.58 0.19
CA LYS A 8 11.05 -10.60 0.29
C LYS A 8 10.22 -10.44 1.56
N ASN A 9 10.89 -10.21 2.70
CA ASN A 9 10.21 -10.00 3.97
C ASN A 9 9.38 -8.72 3.96
N PHE A 10 9.93 -7.65 3.40
CA PHE A 10 9.22 -6.37 3.28
C PHE A 10 7.94 -6.54 2.46
N GLU A 11 8.05 -7.17 1.30
CA GLU A 11 6.90 -7.40 0.43
C GLU A 11 5.83 -8.25 1.12
N ALA A 12 6.26 -9.30 1.82
CA ALA A 12 5.34 -10.19 2.53
C ALA A 12 4.62 -9.47 3.67
N PHE A 13 5.35 -8.69 4.46
CA PHE A 13 4.74 -7.95 5.57
C PHE A 13 3.74 -6.91 5.07
N VAL A 14 4.07 -6.21 3.99
CA VAL A 14 3.14 -5.24 3.39
C VAL A 14 1.89 -5.96 2.90
N ALA A 15 2.04 -7.07 2.19
CA ALA A 15 0.89 -7.81 1.67
C ALA A 15 -0.01 -8.34 2.79
N GLN A 16 0.57 -8.81 3.88
CA GLN A 16 -0.20 -9.35 5.01
C GLN A 16 -0.99 -8.29 5.78
N HIS A 17 -0.46 -7.07 5.85
CA HIS A 17 -1.03 -6.03 6.70
C HIS A 17 -1.64 -4.87 5.93
N LEU A 18 -1.75 -5.00 4.61
CA LEU A 18 -2.18 -3.91 3.74
C LEU A 18 -3.56 -3.36 4.11
N SER A 19 -4.46 -4.22 4.52
CA SER A 19 -5.84 -3.85 4.86
C SER A 19 -5.99 -3.26 6.26
N ASP A 20 -4.94 -3.27 7.06
CA ASP A 20 -4.96 -2.73 8.41
C ASP A 20 -4.68 -1.23 8.38
N PRO A 21 -5.63 -0.37 8.77
CA PRO A 21 -5.40 1.07 8.77
C PRO A 21 -4.34 1.52 9.79
N ASN A 22 -4.03 0.67 10.76
CA ASN A 22 -3.02 0.95 11.78
C ASN A 22 -1.62 0.47 11.38
N PHE A 23 -1.48 -0.14 10.20
CA PHE A 23 -0.19 -0.57 9.70
C PHE A 23 0.64 0.66 9.28
N THR A 24 1.76 0.87 9.93
CA THR A 24 2.59 2.06 9.76
C THR A 24 4.04 1.67 9.50
N ILE A 25 4.86 2.67 9.19
CA ILE A 25 6.31 2.47 9.06
C ILE A 25 6.90 1.94 10.38
N ASP A 26 6.40 2.41 11.52
CA ASP A 26 6.86 1.92 12.81
C ASP A 26 6.56 0.42 12.97
N SER A 27 5.39 -0.04 12.48
CA SER A 27 5.08 -1.47 12.45
C SER A 27 6.12 -2.25 11.66
N LEU A 28 6.52 -1.72 10.50
CA LEU A 28 7.53 -2.36 9.66
C LEU A 28 8.91 -2.40 10.33
N THR A 29 9.31 -1.34 11.02
CA THR A 29 10.59 -1.32 11.71
C THR A 29 10.66 -2.42 12.77
N GLU A 30 9.57 -2.64 13.48
CA GLU A 30 9.48 -3.70 14.46
C GLU A 30 9.54 -5.09 13.82
N MET A 31 8.72 -5.30 12.78
CA MET A 31 8.66 -6.59 12.08
C MET A 31 9.99 -6.97 11.44
N MET A 32 10.68 -5.98 10.89
CA MET A 32 11.93 -6.23 10.15
C MET A 32 13.18 -6.08 11.02
N HIS A 33 13.02 -5.69 12.27
CA HIS A 33 14.14 -5.49 13.20
C HIS A 33 15.16 -4.50 12.64
N MET A 34 14.67 -3.41 12.05
CA MET A 34 15.50 -2.35 11.47
C MET A 34 15.06 -1.00 11.99
N GLY A 35 16.01 -0.07 12.17
CA GLY A 35 15.67 1.31 12.44
C GLY A 35 15.05 1.97 11.21
N ARG A 36 14.34 3.07 11.42
CA ARG A 36 13.63 3.78 10.37
C ARG A 36 14.55 4.20 9.21
N THR A 37 15.70 4.79 9.53
CA THR A 37 16.65 5.25 8.52
C THR A 37 17.16 4.10 7.66
N LYS A 38 17.52 2.99 8.29
CA LYS A 38 18.00 1.81 7.57
C LYS A 38 16.91 1.20 6.69
N LEU A 39 15.68 1.13 7.22
CA LEU A 39 14.54 0.61 6.47
C LEU A 39 14.28 1.47 5.21
N TYR A 40 14.23 2.79 5.37
CA TYR A 40 14.02 3.71 4.24
C TYR A 40 15.10 3.53 3.19
N GLY A 41 16.37 3.50 3.60
CA GLY A 41 17.49 3.33 2.69
C GLY A 41 17.43 2.03 1.91
N LYS A 42 17.18 0.92 2.61
CA LYS A 42 17.13 -0.39 1.98
C LYS A 42 15.96 -0.53 1.02
N VAL A 43 14.77 -0.09 1.43
CA VAL A 43 13.58 -0.19 0.57
C VAL A 43 13.77 0.66 -0.67
N LYS A 44 14.28 1.88 -0.54
CA LYS A 44 14.52 2.74 -1.70
C LYS A 44 15.58 2.17 -2.63
N GLU A 45 16.63 1.59 -2.08
CA GLU A 45 17.68 0.93 -2.86
C GLU A 45 17.13 -0.24 -3.67
N LEU A 46 16.29 -1.07 -3.05
CA LEU A 46 15.80 -2.30 -3.66
C LEU A 46 14.58 -2.11 -4.55
N THR A 47 13.74 -1.12 -4.28
CA THR A 47 12.48 -0.93 -5.01
C THR A 47 12.42 0.37 -5.82
N GLY A 48 13.31 1.31 -5.54
CA GLY A 48 13.27 2.64 -6.15
C GLY A 48 12.27 3.58 -5.50
N GLU A 49 11.52 3.12 -4.50
CA GLU A 49 10.48 3.90 -3.83
C GLU A 49 10.72 3.95 -2.32
N THR A 50 10.22 5.00 -1.66
CA THR A 50 10.18 5.01 -0.19
C THR A 50 9.15 3.98 0.28
N PRO A 51 9.26 3.48 1.52
CA PRO A 51 8.26 2.55 2.05
C PRO A 51 6.84 3.09 1.98
N ASN A 52 6.63 4.36 2.29
CA ASN A 52 5.30 4.97 2.22
C ASN A 52 4.71 4.93 0.82
N LYS A 53 5.51 5.27 -0.18
CA LYS A 53 5.06 5.23 -1.58
C LYS A 53 4.77 3.81 -2.03
N TYR A 54 5.63 2.87 -1.63
CA TYR A 54 5.42 1.46 -1.95
C TYR A 54 4.09 0.96 -1.38
N ILE A 55 3.83 1.22 -0.10
CA ILE A 55 2.59 0.80 0.55
C ILE A 55 1.37 1.42 -0.13
N MET A 56 1.43 2.73 -0.40
CA MET A 56 0.30 3.41 -1.05
C MET A 56 0.04 2.83 -2.44
N ARG A 57 1.09 2.56 -3.21
CA ARG A 57 0.93 1.96 -4.54
C ARG A 57 0.27 0.59 -4.45
N GLN A 58 0.68 -0.24 -3.49
CA GLN A 58 0.07 -1.55 -3.28
C GLN A 58 -1.40 -1.42 -2.89
N ARG A 59 -1.74 -0.46 -2.04
CA ARG A 59 -3.13 -0.20 -1.67
C ARG A 59 -3.96 0.20 -2.88
N MET A 60 -3.42 1.05 -3.74
CA MET A 60 -4.14 1.49 -4.94
C MET A 60 -4.30 0.35 -5.94
N MET A 61 -3.30 -0.51 -6.09
CA MET A 61 -3.40 -1.68 -6.95
C MET A 61 -4.47 -2.64 -6.45
N LYS A 62 -4.53 -2.87 -5.15
CA LYS A 62 -5.58 -3.71 -4.56
C LYS A 62 -6.96 -3.09 -4.74
N ALA A 63 -7.05 -1.77 -4.57
CA ALA A 63 -8.31 -1.06 -4.80
C ALA A 63 -8.80 -1.25 -6.23
N ALA A 64 -7.90 -1.12 -7.21
CA ALA A 64 -8.26 -1.32 -8.61
C ALA A 64 -8.80 -2.73 -8.86
N GLU A 65 -8.17 -3.74 -8.28
CA GLU A 65 -8.66 -5.13 -8.39
C GLU A 65 -10.07 -5.25 -7.83
N LEU A 66 -10.31 -4.72 -6.64
CA LEU A 66 -11.62 -4.82 -5.98
C LEU A 66 -12.71 -4.08 -6.73
N LEU A 67 -12.39 -2.91 -7.29
CA LEU A 67 -13.35 -2.13 -8.07
C LEU A 67 -13.77 -2.87 -9.34
N LEU A 68 -12.85 -3.59 -9.97
CA LEU A 68 -13.16 -4.33 -11.20
C LEU A 68 -14.05 -5.54 -10.96
N THR A 69 -14.13 -6.05 -9.74
CA THR A 69 -15.03 -7.17 -9.45
C THR A 69 -16.50 -6.77 -9.53
N GLY A 70 -16.80 -5.49 -9.28
CA GLY A 70 -18.17 -5.01 -9.23
C GLY A 70 -18.92 -5.35 -7.95
N ASP A 71 -18.28 -6.02 -7.01
CA ASP A 71 -18.90 -6.50 -5.76
C ASP A 71 -18.88 -5.48 -4.63
N TYR A 72 -18.08 -4.42 -4.77
CA TYR A 72 -17.85 -3.47 -3.69
C TYR A 72 -18.07 -2.03 -4.15
N ASN A 73 -18.66 -1.19 -3.31
CA ASN A 73 -18.75 0.23 -3.59
C ASN A 73 -17.44 0.92 -3.21
N VAL A 74 -17.30 2.19 -3.56
CA VAL A 74 -16.07 2.96 -3.32
C VAL A 74 -15.72 3.02 -1.83
N THR A 75 -16.71 3.21 -0.98
CA THR A 75 -16.51 3.27 0.47
C THR A 75 -15.93 1.97 1.01
N ASP A 76 -16.52 0.84 0.59
CA ASP A 76 -16.04 -0.48 1.00
C ASP A 76 -14.59 -0.71 0.55
N VAL A 77 -14.27 -0.34 -0.69
CA VAL A 77 -12.91 -0.52 -1.21
C VAL A 77 -11.92 0.31 -0.41
N CYS A 78 -12.27 1.55 -0.10
CA CYS A 78 -11.42 2.43 0.72
C CYS A 78 -11.02 1.74 2.03
N TYR A 79 -12.00 1.21 2.75
CA TYR A 79 -11.74 0.55 4.04
C TYR A 79 -10.99 -0.77 3.86
N LYS A 80 -11.31 -1.52 2.82
CA LYS A 80 -10.64 -2.81 2.57
C LYS A 80 -9.17 -2.68 2.24
N VAL A 81 -8.74 -1.52 1.73
CA VAL A 81 -7.31 -1.31 1.45
C VAL A 81 -6.60 -0.55 2.57
N GLY A 82 -7.24 -0.44 3.73
CA GLY A 82 -6.58 0.12 4.91
C GLY A 82 -6.64 1.63 5.02
N LEU A 83 -7.50 2.29 4.26
CA LEU A 83 -7.69 3.74 4.35
C LEU A 83 -9.01 4.04 5.04
N GLU A 84 -9.08 5.18 5.72
CA GLU A 84 -10.27 5.59 6.44
C GLU A 84 -10.88 6.88 5.91
N ASP A 85 -10.11 7.66 5.16
CA ASP A 85 -10.54 8.93 4.60
C ASP A 85 -10.87 8.73 3.12
N ILE A 86 -12.16 8.74 2.80
CA ILE A 86 -12.66 8.49 1.45
C ILE A 86 -12.21 9.59 0.48
N SER A 87 -12.19 10.84 0.92
CA SER A 87 -11.73 11.95 0.10
C SER A 87 -10.26 11.79 -0.28
N TYR A 88 -9.44 11.40 0.67
CA TYR A 88 -8.03 11.15 0.44
C TYR A 88 -7.85 9.96 -0.51
N PHE A 89 -8.61 8.89 -0.30
CA PHE A 89 -8.59 7.72 -1.18
C PHE A 89 -8.91 8.09 -2.62
N ASN A 90 -9.98 8.86 -2.83
CA ASN A 90 -10.37 9.31 -4.17
C ASN A 90 -9.25 10.08 -4.85
N LYS A 91 -8.62 10.98 -4.12
CA LYS A 91 -7.53 11.81 -4.63
C LYS A 91 -6.31 10.96 -5.01
N CYS A 92 -5.92 10.05 -4.13
CA CYS A 92 -4.80 9.15 -4.39
C CYS A 92 -5.07 8.23 -5.57
N PHE A 93 -6.26 7.64 -5.62
CA PHE A 93 -6.61 6.72 -6.69
C PHE A 93 -6.58 7.44 -8.05
N LYS A 94 -7.16 8.62 -8.12
CA LYS A 94 -7.14 9.41 -9.36
C LYS A 94 -5.72 9.75 -9.79
N SER A 95 -4.84 10.02 -8.82
CA SER A 95 -3.43 10.30 -9.11
C SER A 95 -2.73 9.09 -9.75
N TYR A 96 -3.05 7.88 -9.32
CA TYR A 96 -2.42 6.67 -9.85
C TYR A 96 -3.05 6.18 -11.16
N TYR A 97 -4.36 6.32 -11.31
CA TYR A 97 -5.08 5.70 -12.44
C TYR A 97 -5.72 6.70 -13.40
N GLY A 98 -5.63 7.99 -13.10
CA GLY A 98 -6.14 9.03 -14.00
C GLY A 98 -7.64 9.26 -13.95
N VAL A 99 -8.40 8.41 -13.27
CA VAL A 99 -9.86 8.54 -13.12
C VAL A 99 -10.24 8.24 -11.67
N SER A 100 -11.40 8.70 -11.26
CA SER A 100 -11.89 8.44 -9.91
C SER A 100 -12.25 6.96 -9.73
N PRO A 101 -12.27 6.46 -8.50
CA PRO A 101 -12.67 5.06 -8.25
C PRO A 101 -14.04 4.71 -8.79
N SER A 102 -15.01 5.64 -8.69
CA SER A 102 -16.37 5.38 -9.17
C SER A 102 -16.43 5.21 -10.69
N LYS A 103 -15.55 5.88 -11.42
CA LYS A 103 -15.47 5.74 -12.87
C LYS A 103 -14.66 4.53 -13.29
N TYR A 104 -13.64 4.18 -12.54
CA TYR A 104 -12.75 3.08 -12.86
C TYR A 104 -13.48 1.73 -12.89
N GLY A 105 -14.38 1.53 -11.95
CA GLY A 105 -15.13 0.29 -11.81
C GLY A 105 -16.27 0.11 -12.80
N LYS A 106 -16.48 1.07 -13.69
CA LYS A 106 -17.54 1.01 -14.70
C LYS A 106 -16.98 0.71 -16.10
#